data_581226749006549e86f640e87ef7108a
#
_entry.id   581226749006549e86f640e87ef7108a
#
_cell.length_a   1.000
_cell.length_b   1.000
_cell.length_c   1.000
_cell.angle_alpha   90.00
_cell.angle_beta   90.00
_cell.angle_gamma   90.00
#
_symmetry.space_group_name_H-M   'P 1'
#
loop_
_entity.id
_entity.type
_entity.pdbx_description
1 polymer ?
#
loop_
_entity_poly.entity_id
_entity_poly.type
_entity_poly.pdbx_seq_one_letter_code
_entity_poly.pdbx_strand_id
1 'polypeptide(L)'
;DAFAPHARVIHIDADRREFGKIRKPALAIEADARLALEALRDAVRADARPQWLARTRQIQGEHPCEWHEQHEVRSPYGLIRTVAKLAGEDAVITTDVGQHQMWVAQAYPFQRPDRWLTSGGLGTMGFGLPAAIGAALMQPDVPVVCFTGDGSLLMNVQEFATLADLQCNVKIVLLDNASLGMVRQQQHLFHRRRYVASSFERPTEFCSVARAFGIPALDLGASSDALAILEEAFATPGPALIRVPVHADRQGMPMVAPGCSNVELVYV
;
A
#
# COMPACT_ATOMS: atom_id res chain seq x y z
N ASP A 1 7.41 11.73 -22.09
CA ASP A 1 8.39 11.71 -23.18
C ASP A 1 9.75 11.15 -22.74
N ALA A 2 10.13 11.27 -21.46
CA ALA A 2 11.44 10.78 -20.97
C ALA A 2 11.51 9.27 -20.73
N PHE A 3 10.39 8.57 -20.60
CA PHE A 3 10.37 7.12 -20.35
C PHE A 3 10.75 6.34 -21.61
N ALA A 4 11.92 5.68 -21.56
CA ALA A 4 12.45 4.84 -22.63
C ALA A 4 12.29 5.44 -24.05
N PRO A 5 12.84 6.65 -24.34
CA PRO A 5 12.53 7.41 -25.56
C PRO A 5 12.91 6.69 -26.86
N HIS A 6 13.88 5.79 -26.81
CA HIS A 6 14.38 5.03 -27.95
C HIS A 6 13.78 3.62 -28.05
N ALA A 7 12.93 3.21 -27.10
CA ALA A 7 12.34 1.87 -27.14
C ALA A 7 11.23 1.77 -28.17
N ARG A 8 11.18 0.63 -28.86
CA ARG A 8 10.02 0.23 -29.65
C ARG A 8 8.95 -0.28 -28.71
N VAL A 9 7.74 0.27 -28.79
CA VAL A 9 6.62 -0.07 -27.90
C VAL A 9 5.73 -1.10 -28.58
N ILE A 10 5.47 -2.20 -27.87
CA ILE A 10 4.36 -3.12 -28.17
C ILE A 10 3.26 -2.81 -27.17
N HIS A 11 2.07 -2.45 -27.66
CA HIS A 11 0.92 -2.15 -26.81
C HIS A 11 -0.12 -3.25 -26.98
N ILE A 12 -0.44 -3.93 -25.90
CA ILE A 12 -1.46 -4.97 -25.83
C ILE A 12 -2.59 -4.42 -24.97
N ASP A 13 -3.79 -4.36 -25.52
CA ASP A 13 -4.97 -3.92 -24.83
C ASP A 13 -6.23 -4.55 -25.43
N ALA A 14 -7.23 -4.81 -24.59
CA ALA A 14 -8.54 -5.29 -25.04
C ALA A 14 -9.39 -4.19 -25.69
N ASP A 15 -9.07 -2.92 -25.41
CA ASP A 15 -9.75 -1.76 -25.97
C ASP A 15 -8.87 -1.03 -26.99
N ARG A 16 -9.24 -1.15 -28.26
CA ARG A 16 -8.52 -0.51 -29.36
C ARG A 16 -8.38 1.02 -29.20
N ARG A 17 -9.27 1.65 -28.45
CA ARG A 17 -9.24 3.10 -28.22
C ARG A 17 -8.09 3.55 -27.32
N GLU A 18 -7.44 2.63 -26.61
CA GLU A 18 -6.28 2.91 -25.78
C GLU A 18 -5.00 3.10 -26.60
N PHE A 19 -4.94 2.57 -27.81
CA PHE A 19 -3.74 2.65 -28.64
C PHE A 19 -3.40 4.07 -29.05
N GLY A 20 -2.18 4.49 -28.77
CA GLY A 20 -1.64 5.77 -29.21
C GLY A 20 -2.08 6.99 -28.40
N LYS A 21 -2.84 6.84 -27.32
CA LYS A 21 -3.25 7.96 -26.47
C LYS A 21 -2.06 8.77 -25.91
N ILE A 22 -1.02 8.09 -25.48
CA ILE A 22 0.17 8.72 -24.90
C ILE A 22 1.36 8.56 -25.83
N ARG A 23 1.57 7.35 -26.35
CA ARG A 23 2.70 7.02 -27.21
C ARG A 23 2.25 6.12 -28.36
N LYS A 24 2.65 6.48 -29.59
CA LYS A 24 2.35 5.64 -30.75
C LYS A 24 3.12 4.33 -30.65
N PRO A 25 2.44 3.17 -30.61
CA PRO A 25 3.10 1.88 -30.57
C PRO A 25 3.73 1.52 -31.94
N ALA A 26 4.84 0.80 -31.90
CA ALA A 26 5.41 0.16 -33.08
C ALA A 26 4.57 -1.05 -33.53
N LEU A 27 3.92 -1.71 -32.56
CA LEU A 27 2.97 -2.80 -32.76
C LEU A 27 1.83 -2.67 -31.79
N ALA A 28 0.59 -2.68 -32.27
CA ALA A 28 -0.63 -2.72 -31.45
C ALA A 28 -1.29 -4.09 -31.57
N ILE A 29 -1.62 -4.72 -30.47
CA ILE A 29 -2.26 -6.03 -30.40
C ILE A 29 -3.55 -5.88 -29.60
N GLU A 30 -4.70 -5.95 -30.28
CA GLU A 30 -6.02 -5.93 -29.65
C GLU A 30 -6.33 -7.36 -29.16
N ALA A 31 -6.12 -7.61 -27.88
CA ALA A 31 -6.35 -8.90 -27.26
C ALA A 31 -6.43 -8.79 -25.74
N ASP A 32 -7.02 -9.82 -25.10
CA ASP A 32 -6.84 -10.07 -23.69
C ASP A 32 -5.35 -10.24 -23.37
N ALA A 33 -4.87 -9.54 -22.35
CA ALA A 33 -3.44 -9.51 -21.99
C ALA A 33 -2.89 -10.90 -21.66
N ARG A 34 -3.68 -11.76 -20.98
CA ARG A 34 -3.27 -13.13 -20.64
C ARG A 34 -3.08 -13.98 -21.90
N LEU A 35 -4.06 -13.95 -22.80
CA LEU A 35 -3.99 -14.72 -24.05
C LEU A 35 -2.82 -14.26 -24.93
N ALA A 36 -2.59 -12.96 -25.02
CA ALA A 36 -1.45 -12.41 -25.74
C ALA A 36 -0.11 -12.81 -25.13
N LEU A 37 0.02 -12.78 -23.80
CA LEU A 37 1.24 -13.20 -23.10
C LEU A 37 1.48 -14.71 -23.22
N GLU A 38 0.44 -15.54 -23.14
CA GLU A 38 0.54 -16.99 -23.39
C GLU A 38 1.07 -17.28 -24.80
N ALA A 39 0.55 -16.59 -25.83
CA ALA A 39 1.01 -16.73 -27.17
C ALA A 39 2.46 -16.22 -27.39
N LEU A 40 2.85 -15.16 -26.71
CA LEU A 40 4.20 -14.61 -26.79
C LEU A 40 5.24 -15.49 -26.08
N ARG A 41 4.86 -16.19 -25.01
CA ARG A 41 5.77 -17.02 -24.21
C ARG A 41 6.57 -18.00 -25.08
N ASP A 42 5.93 -18.63 -26.04
CA ASP A 42 6.56 -19.64 -26.91
C ASP A 42 7.43 -19.02 -28.03
N ALA A 43 7.21 -17.73 -28.31
CA ALA A 43 7.99 -16.97 -29.29
C ALA A 43 9.20 -16.23 -28.68
N VAL A 44 9.20 -15.99 -27.35
CA VAL A 44 10.26 -15.26 -26.65
C VAL A 44 11.38 -16.24 -26.24
N ARG A 45 12.60 -15.94 -26.65
CA ARG A 45 13.79 -16.69 -26.20
C ARG A 45 14.29 -16.06 -24.87
N ALA A 46 14.64 -16.92 -23.92
CA ALA A 46 15.29 -16.48 -22.69
C ALA A 46 16.65 -15.86 -23.02
N ASP A 47 16.87 -14.64 -22.53
CA ASP A 47 18.16 -13.94 -22.61
C ASP A 47 18.55 -13.50 -21.19
N ALA A 48 19.66 -14.03 -20.71
CA ALA A 48 20.10 -13.80 -19.34
C ALA A 48 20.51 -12.36 -19.02
N ARG A 49 20.85 -11.54 -20.04
CA ARG A 49 21.24 -10.12 -19.92
C ARG A 49 22.11 -9.81 -18.71
N PRO A 50 23.27 -10.50 -18.52
CA PRO A 50 24.06 -10.44 -17.30
C PRO A 50 24.57 -9.02 -17.00
N GLN A 51 24.90 -8.24 -18.03
CA GLN A 51 25.37 -6.87 -17.88
C GLN A 51 24.26 -5.96 -17.33
N TRP A 52 23.01 -6.11 -17.78
CA TRP A 52 21.89 -5.36 -17.25
C TRP A 52 21.58 -5.73 -15.82
N LEU A 53 21.57 -6.99 -15.48
CA LEU A 53 21.40 -7.48 -14.10
C LEU A 53 22.51 -7.00 -13.17
N ALA A 54 23.76 -7.00 -13.65
CA ALA A 54 24.89 -6.44 -12.88
C ALA A 54 24.70 -4.94 -12.64
N ARG A 55 24.26 -4.18 -13.66
CA ARG A 55 24.02 -2.74 -13.53
C ARG A 55 22.88 -2.43 -12.55
N THR A 56 21.76 -3.18 -12.60
CA THR A 56 20.65 -2.99 -11.65
C THR A 56 21.08 -3.30 -10.22
N ARG A 57 21.86 -4.38 -9.99
CA ARG A 57 22.40 -4.70 -8.67
C ARG A 57 23.38 -3.65 -8.16
N GLN A 58 24.21 -3.11 -9.05
CA GLN A 58 25.11 -2.01 -8.71
C GLN A 58 24.33 -0.79 -8.24
N ILE A 59 23.29 -0.35 -9.00
CA ILE A 59 22.44 0.78 -8.62
C ILE A 59 21.75 0.53 -7.28
N GLN A 60 21.25 -0.67 -7.03
CA GLN A 60 20.66 -1.04 -5.73
C GLN A 60 21.66 -0.93 -4.59
N GLY A 61 22.93 -1.32 -4.83
CA GLY A 61 23.99 -1.19 -3.83
C GLY A 61 24.44 0.25 -3.61
N GLU A 62 24.45 1.08 -4.66
CA GLU A 62 24.80 2.51 -4.58
C GLU A 62 23.70 3.34 -3.89
N HIS A 63 22.44 2.88 -3.98
CA HIS A 63 21.27 3.55 -3.42
C HIS A 63 20.46 2.58 -2.55
N PRO A 64 20.99 2.13 -1.41
CA PRO A 64 20.24 1.26 -0.52
C PRO A 64 18.99 2.00 -0.02
N CYS A 65 17.84 1.31 -0.07
CA CYS A 65 16.62 1.81 0.53
C CYS A 65 16.73 1.70 2.06
N GLU A 66 17.50 2.58 2.66
CA GLU A 66 17.57 2.73 4.10
C GLU A 66 16.51 3.74 4.53
N TRP A 67 15.46 3.23 5.17
CA TRP A 67 14.41 4.07 5.70
C TRP A 67 14.83 4.54 7.10
N HIS A 68 14.78 5.85 7.34
CA HIS A 68 14.93 6.39 8.69
C HIS A 68 13.98 5.66 9.64
N GLU A 69 14.50 5.25 10.81
CA GLU A 69 13.71 4.57 11.84
C GLU A 69 13.10 3.22 11.41
N GLN A 70 13.66 2.53 10.41
CA GLN A 70 13.16 1.22 9.96
C GLN A 70 13.21 0.12 11.04
N HIS A 71 13.92 0.36 12.13
CA HIS A 71 14.02 -0.54 13.29
C HIS A 71 13.07 -0.14 14.43
N GLU A 72 12.45 1.01 14.35
CA GLU A 72 11.48 1.49 15.35
C GLU A 72 10.08 1.01 15.01
N VAL A 73 9.54 0.11 15.83
CA VAL A 73 8.22 -0.52 15.60
C VAL A 73 7.08 0.51 15.48
N ARG A 74 7.21 1.69 16.09
CA ARG A 74 6.20 2.76 16.01
C ARG A 74 6.37 3.67 14.81
N SER A 75 7.50 3.60 14.11
CA SER A 75 7.64 4.34 12.85
C SER A 75 6.86 3.63 11.74
N PRO A 76 6.32 4.33 10.74
CA PRO A 76 5.59 3.69 9.65
C PRO A 76 6.39 2.59 8.96
N TYR A 77 7.67 2.82 8.69
CA TYR A 77 8.54 1.85 8.01
C TYR A 77 8.88 0.65 8.90
N GLY A 78 9.25 0.88 10.16
CA GLY A 78 9.54 -0.18 11.10
C GLY A 78 8.32 -1.03 11.45
N LEU A 79 7.15 -0.40 11.61
CA LEU A 79 5.87 -1.06 11.77
C LEU A 79 5.58 -2.02 10.60
N ILE A 80 5.63 -1.52 9.36
CA ILE A 80 5.32 -2.31 8.17
C ILE A 80 6.26 -3.51 8.05
N ARG A 81 7.55 -3.32 8.31
CA ARG A 81 8.53 -4.42 8.29
C ARG A 81 8.32 -5.44 9.41
N THR A 82 7.91 -4.98 10.60
CA THR A 82 7.58 -5.87 11.73
C THR A 82 6.31 -6.66 11.42
N VAL A 83 5.27 -5.99 10.93
CA VAL A 83 4.03 -6.65 10.50
C VAL A 83 4.29 -7.67 9.40
N ALA A 84 5.16 -7.36 8.43
CA ALA A 84 5.52 -8.30 7.37
C ALA A 84 6.16 -9.60 7.92
N LYS A 85 7.00 -9.49 8.95
CA LYS A 85 7.60 -10.66 9.61
C LYS A 85 6.56 -11.50 10.36
N LEU A 86 5.63 -10.85 11.04
CA LEU A 86 4.57 -11.52 11.81
C LEU A 86 3.50 -12.16 10.93
N ALA A 87 3.16 -11.51 9.82
CA ALA A 87 2.16 -12.00 8.88
C ALA A 87 2.67 -13.17 8.00
N GLY A 88 3.98 -13.24 7.76
CA GLY A 88 4.60 -14.26 6.89
C GLY A 88 4.54 -13.92 5.39
N GLU A 89 5.27 -14.70 4.58
CA GLU A 89 5.48 -14.42 3.15
C GLU A 89 4.22 -14.62 2.28
N ASP A 90 3.30 -15.48 2.71
CA ASP A 90 2.07 -15.78 1.98
C ASP A 90 0.90 -14.82 2.31
N ALA A 91 1.08 -13.92 3.27
CA ALA A 91 0.03 -13.00 3.69
C ALA A 91 -0.50 -12.14 2.53
N VAL A 92 -1.82 -11.98 2.49
CA VAL A 92 -2.46 -11.01 1.58
C VAL A 92 -2.51 -9.66 2.28
N ILE A 93 -1.97 -8.66 1.61
CA ILE A 93 -1.93 -7.28 2.08
C ILE A 93 -2.95 -6.46 1.31
N THR A 94 -3.83 -5.80 2.01
CA THR A 94 -4.68 -4.76 1.42
C THR A 94 -4.24 -3.40 1.90
N THR A 95 -4.29 -2.41 1.03
CA THR A 95 -4.05 -1.02 1.43
C THR A 95 -5.23 -0.16 1.05
N ASP A 96 -5.59 0.73 1.94
CA ASP A 96 -6.41 1.85 1.61
C ASP A 96 -5.59 2.93 0.88
N VAL A 97 -6.14 4.09 0.60
CA VAL A 97 -5.50 5.16 -0.16
C VAL A 97 -5.07 6.31 0.76
N GLY A 98 -3.80 6.64 0.74
CA GLY A 98 -3.20 7.66 1.60
C GLY A 98 -1.69 7.47 1.78
N GLN A 99 -1.10 8.18 2.75
CA GLN A 99 0.33 8.03 3.08
C GLN A 99 0.69 6.60 3.47
N HIS A 100 -0.20 5.90 4.19
CA HIS A 100 -0.02 4.49 4.55
C HIS A 100 0.17 3.58 3.33
N GLN A 101 -0.53 3.85 2.23
CA GLN A 101 -0.33 3.15 0.95
C GLN A 101 1.09 3.37 0.39
N MET A 102 1.57 4.62 0.44
CA MET A 102 2.93 4.95 -0.01
C MET A 102 3.98 4.23 0.85
N TRP A 103 3.85 4.26 2.17
CA TRP A 103 4.78 3.57 3.08
C TRP A 103 4.78 2.06 2.88
N VAL A 104 3.59 1.44 2.66
CA VAL A 104 3.49 -0.01 2.36
C VAL A 104 4.15 -0.32 1.03
N ALA A 105 3.89 0.47 -0.03
CA ALA A 105 4.53 0.30 -1.33
C ALA A 105 6.06 0.36 -1.27
N GLN A 106 6.58 1.19 -0.36
CA GLN A 106 8.02 1.41 -0.19
C GLN A 106 8.69 0.35 0.70
N ALA A 107 8.04 -0.07 1.79
CA ALA A 107 8.69 -0.82 2.87
C ALA A 107 8.29 -2.30 2.98
N TYR A 108 7.09 -2.68 2.47
CA TYR A 108 6.65 -4.08 2.57
C TYR A 108 7.43 -4.96 1.58
N PRO A 109 8.06 -6.06 2.03
CA PRO A 109 8.91 -6.89 1.20
C PRO A 109 8.08 -7.91 0.40
N PHE A 110 7.27 -7.46 -0.55
CA PHE A 110 6.45 -8.33 -1.38
C PHE A 110 7.28 -9.35 -2.15
N GLN A 111 6.96 -10.63 -2.00
CA GLN A 111 7.58 -11.74 -2.72
C GLN A 111 6.73 -12.21 -3.91
N ARG A 112 5.43 -11.93 -3.87
CA ARG A 112 4.46 -12.38 -4.86
C ARG A 112 3.59 -11.22 -5.33
N PRO A 113 3.38 -11.05 -6.66
CA PRO A 113 2.60 -9.93 -7.21
C PRO A 113 1.11 -10.03 -6.90
N ASP A 114 0.58 -11.23 -6.61
CA ASP A 114 -0.82 -11.50 -6.30
C ASP A 114 -1.18 -11.30 -4.81
N ARG A 115 -0.23 -10.81 -4.00
CA ARG A 115 -0.42 -10.64 -2.56
C ARG A 115 -0.64 -9.19 -2.12
N TRP A 116 -0.74 -8.27 -3.04
CA TRP A 116 -1.06 -6.88 -2.73
C TRP A 116 -2.29 -6.40 -3.48
N LEU A 117 -3.36 -6.08 -2.74
CA LEU A 117 -4.61 -5.54 -3.24
C LEU A 117 -4.69 -4.05 -2.86
N THR A 118 -4.75 -3.18 -3.85
CA THR A 118 -4.79 -1.74 -3.65
C THR A 118 -5.58 -1.06 -4.77
N SER A 119 -6.24 0.06 -4.47
CA SER A 119 -6.92 0.86 -5.48
C SER A 119 -5.90 1.72 -6.25
N GLY A 120 -5.09 1.08 -7.10
CA GLY A 120 -4.03 1.74 -7.86
C GLY A 120 -4.51 2.57 -9.06
N GLY A 121 -5.70 2.28 -9.59
CA GLY A 121 -6.27 2.99 -10.74
C GLY A 121 -7.02 4.26 -10.34
N LEU A 122 -8.06 4.14 -9.54
CA LEU A 122 -8.90 5.26 -9.15
C LEU A 122 -8.49 5.92 -7.83
N GLY A 123 -7.69 5.24 -6.99
CA GLY A 123 -7.31 5.75 -5.69
C GLY A 123 -8.49 5.91 -4.74
N THR A 124 -9.35 4.91 -4.66
CA THR A 124 -10.59 4.95 -3.89
C THR A 124 -10.31 4.76 -2.40
N MET A 125 -10.56 5.78 -1.59
CA MET A 125 -10.56 5.66 -0.13
C MET A 125 -11.73 4.78 0.31
N GLY A 126 -11.50 3.94 1.35
CA GLY A 126 -12.48 2.95 1.83
C GLY A 126 -12.35 1.57 1.16
N PHE A 127 -11.43 1.40 0.22
CA PHE A 127 -11.21 0.12 -0.48
C PHE A 127 -10.60 -0.96 0.42
N GLY A 128 -9.72 -0.58 1.35
CA GLY A 128 -8.83 -1.51 2.06
C GLY A 128 -9.55 -2.57 2.88
N LEU A 129 -10.49 -2.16 3.75
CA LEU A 129 -11.22 -3.08 4.63
C LEU A 129 -12.14 -4.03 3.87
N PRO A 130 -13.04 -3.59 2.96
CA PRO A 130 -13.86 -4.50 2.16
C PRO A 130 -13.03 -5.51 1.35
N ALA A 131 -11.92 -5.06 0.77
CA ALA A 131 -11.01 -5.93 0.03
C ALA A 131 -10.34 -6.98 0.94
N ALA A 132 -10.00 -6.61 2.18
CA ALA A 132 -9.45 -7.56 3.17
C ALA A 132 -10.45 -8.63 3.55
N ILE A 133 -11.71 -8.26 3.77
CA ILE A 133 -12.80 -9.22 4.05
C ILE A 133 -12.97 -10.18 2.87
N GLY A 134 -13.02 -9.66 1.64
CA GLY A 134 -13.12 -10.48 0.44
C GLY A 134 -11.94 -11.45 0.27
N ALA A 135 -10.71 -10.98 0.54
CA ALA A 135 -9.52 -11.83 0.48
C ALA A 135 -9.57 -12.96 1.53
N ALA A 136 -9.97 -12.64 2.77
CA ALA A 136 -10.07 -13.61 3.84
C ALA A 136 -11.17 -14.67 3.57
N LEU A 137 -12.28 -14.29 2.94
CA LEU A 137 -13.33 -15.24 2.55
C LEU A 137 -12.86 -16.18 1.44
N MET A 138 -12.06 -15.69 0.50
CA MET A 138 -11.54 -16.48 -0.60
C MET A 138 -10.38 -17.40 -0.21
N GLN A 139 -9.62 -17.02 0.82
CA GLN A 139 -8.43 -17.74 1.30
C GLN A 139 -8.43 -17.77 2.84
N PRO A 140 -9.31 -18.55 3.49
CA PRO A 140 -9.52 -18.51 4.94
C PRO A 140 -8.28 -18.93 5.75
N ASP A 141 -7.40 -19.72 5.17
CA ASP A 141 -6.17 -20.22 5.81
C ASP A 141 -4.97 -19.28 5.64
N VAL A 142 -5.14 -18.18 4.89
CA VAL A 142 -4.07 -17.21 4.59
C VAL A 142 -4.25 -15.98 5.47
N PRO A 143 -3.20 -15.51 6.17
CA PRO A 143 -3.26 -14.26 6.92
C PRO A 143 -3.58 -13.08 6.02
N VAL A 144 -4.48 -12.22 6.46
CA VAL A 144 -4.83 -10.99 5.75
C VAL A 144 -4.55 -9.78 6.63
N VAL A 145 -3.82 -8.81 6.09
CA VAL A 145 -3.51 -7.55 6.77
C VAL A 145 -4.03 -6.38 5.96
N CYS A 146 -4.85 -5.56 6.58
CA CYS A 146 -5.35 -4.31 6.01
C CYS A 146 -4.59 -3.12 6.60
N PHE A 147 -3.76 -2.45 5.80
CA PHE A 147 -3.20 -1.16 6.19
C PHE A 147 -4.14 -0.04 5.75
N THR A 148 -4.58 0.77 6.70
CA THR A 148 -5.52 1.87 6.44
C THR A 148 -5.12 3.13 7.22
N GLY A 149 -5.67 4.26 6.83
CA GLY A 149 -5.60 5.52 7.58
C GLY A 149 -6.95 5.87 8.18
N ASP A 150 -6.95 6.78 9.13
CA ASP A 150 -8.13 7.25 9.84
C ASP A 150 -9.25 7.76 8.91
N GLY A 151 -8.91 8.63 7.96
CA GLY A 151 -9.88 9.14 7.00
C GLY A 151 -10.43 8.09 6.05
N SER A 152 -9.59 7.13 5.63
CA SER A 152 -10.01 6.05 4.74
C SER A 152 -10.89 5.03 5.44
N LEU A 153 -10.55 4.65 6.67
CA LEU A 153 -11.34 3.70 7.46
C LEU A 153 -12.75 4.23 7.73
N LEU A 154 -12.91 5.54 7.95
CA LEU A 154 -14.21 6.15 8.15
C LEU A 154 -15.14 6.05 6.93
N MET A 155 -14.61 5.85 5.72
CA MET A 155 -15.42 5.71 4.51
C MET A 155 -16.26 4.43 4.50
N ASN A 156 -15.77 3.35 5.15
CA ASN A 156 -16.42 2.05 5.20
C ASN A 156 -16.35 1.41 6.61
N VAL A 157 -16.42 2.24 7.65
CA VAL A 157 -16.37 1.79 9.06
C VAL A 157 -17.51 0.80 9.41
N GLN A 158 -18.64 0.86 8.71
CA GLN A 158 -19.77 -0.06 8.87
C GLN A 158 -19.39 -1.52 8.55
N GLU A 159 -18.33 -1.75 7.76
CA GLU A 159 -17.85 -3.09 7.43
C GLU A 159 -17.24 -3.82 8.64
N PHE A 160 -17.05 -3.12 9.76
CA PHE A 160 -16.76 -3.78 11.02
C PHE A 160 -17.88 -4.74 11.45
N ALA A 161 -19.15 -4.44 11.10
CA ALA A 161 -20.26 -5.36 11.33
C ALA A 161 -20.07 -6.65 10.51
N THR A 162 -19.81 -6.53 9.22
CA THR A 162 -19.52 -7.66 8.33
C THR A 162 -18.35 -8.50 8.84
N LEU A 163 -17.27 -7.83 9.25
CA LEU A 163 -16.07 -8.49 9.75
C LEU A 163 -16.32 -9.22 11.08
N ALA A 164 -17.11 -8.62 11.98
CA ALA A 164 -17.50 -9.22 13.24
C ALA A 164 -18.40 -10.43 13.05
N ASP A 165 -19.37 -10.37 12.14
CA ASP A 165 -20.27 -11.49 11.84
C ASP A 165 -19.51 -12.69 11.23
N LEU A 166 -18.58 -12.42 10.34
CA LEU A 166 -17.83 -13.44 9.61
C LEU A 166 -16.62 -13.99 10.39
N GLN A 167 -16.19 -13.31 11.44
CA GLN A 167 -15.00 -13.69 12.26
C GLN A 167 -13.74 -13.95 11.42
N CYS A 168 -13.59 -13.27 10.28
CA CYS A 168 -12.45 -13.42 9.40
C CYS A 168 -11.14 -13.02 10.10
N ASN A 169 -10.06 -13.77 9.85
CA ASN A 169 -8.74 -13.46 10.41
C ASN A 169 -8.07 -12.31 9.65
N VAL A 170 -8.59 -11.10 9.86
CA VAL A 170 -8.08 -9.86 9.28
C VAL A 170 -7.47 -9.01 10.37
N LYS A 171 -6.20 -8.64 10.22
CA LYS A 171 -5.53 -7.67 11.09
C LYS A 171 -5.59 -6.29 10.44
N ILE A 172 -6.31 -5.36 11.05
CA ILE A 172 -6.45 -4.00 10.57
C ILE A 172 -5.40 -3.14 11.25
N VAL A 173 -4.39 -2.72 10.51
CA VAL A 173 -3.32 -1.82 10.99
C VAL A 173 -3.68 -0.40 10.58
N LEU A 174 -4.19 0.36 11.56
CA LEU A 174 -4.63 1.73 11.37
C LEU A 174 -3.50 2.71 11.71
N LEU A 175 -2.93 3.35 10.71
CA LEU A 175 -1.99 4.47 10.88
C LEU A 175 -2.81 5.75 11.06
N ASP A 176 -2.96 6.18 12.31
CA ASP A 176 -3.83 7.28 12.73
C ASP A 176 -3.00 8.55 12.96
N ASN A 177 -3.17 9.53 12.08
CA ASN A 177 -2.49 10.83 12.15
C ASN A 177 -3.46 12.02 12.28
N ALA A 178 -4.73 11.77 12.58
CA ALA A 178 -5.80 12.73 12.68
C ALA A 178 -5.90 13.64 11.44
N SER A 179 -5.62 13.10 10.25
CA SER A 179 -5.64 13.90 9.02
C SER A 179 -5.78 13.07 7.75
N LEU A 180 -6.22 13.70 6.68
CA LEU A 180 -6.04 13.21 5.31
C LEU A 180 -4.57 13.43 4.92
N GLY A 181 -3.68 12.55 5.42
CA GLY A 181 -2.24 12.77 5.44
C GLY A 181 -1.62 13.04 4.08
N MET A 182 -2.05 12.33 3.00
CA MET A 182 -1.55 12.59 1.64
C MET A 182 -1.97 13.98 1.14
N VAL A 183 -3.20 14.40 1.40
CA VAL A 183 -3.68 15.76 1.04
C VAL A 183 -2.90 16.80 1.81
N ARG A 184 -2.72 16.61 3.13
CA ARG A 184 -1.92 17.50 3.96
C ARG A 184 -0.47 17.60 3.49
N GLN A 185 0.14 16.48 3.10
CA GLN A 185 1.51 16.45 2.55
C GLN A 185 1.61 17.27 1.25
N GLN A 186 0.65 17.13 0.34
CA GLN A 186 0.63 17.95 -0.89
C GLN A 186 0.42 19.43 -0.60
N GLN A 187 -0.44 19.77 0.35
CA GLN A 187 -0.63 21.16 0.81
C GLN A 187 0.66 21.72 1.44
N HIS A 188 1.39 20.90 2.20
CA HIS A 188 2.66 21.28 2.78
C HIS A 188 3.70 21.60 1.70
N LEU A 189 3.89 20.69 0.74
CA LEU A 189 4.96 20.77 -0.25
C LEU A 189 4.66 21.76 -1.37
N PHE A 190 3.43 21.78 -1.87
CA PHE A 190 3.11 22.47 -3.13
C PHE A 190 2.16 23.66 -2.95
N HIS A 191 1.52 23.83 -1.77
CA HIS A 191 0.54 24.87 -1.54
C HIS A 191 0.89 25.81 -0.37
N ARG A 192 2.20 26.07 -0.17
CA ARG A 192 2.73 27.01 0.83
C ARG A 192 2.22 26.73 2.25
N ARG A 193 2.05 25.47 2.62
CA ARG A 193 1.52 25.01 3.92
C ARG A 193 0.11 25.55 4.24
N ARG A 194 -0.69 25.82 3.21
CA ARG A 194 -2.08 26.23 3.38
C ARG A 194 -2.94 24.99 3.58
N TYR A 195 -3.09 24.58 4.84
CA TYR A 195 -3.88 23.41 5.20
C TYR A 195 -5.36 23.75 5.21
N VAL A 196 -6.17 23.10 4.36
CA VAL A 196 -7.61 23.29 4.26
C VAL A 196 -8.28 21.92 4.20
N ALA A 197 -9.22 21.67 5.12
CA ALA A 197 -10.03 20.45 5.19
C ALA A 197 -9.22 19.14 5.20
N SER A 198 -7.97 19.17 5.66
CA SER A 198 -7.07 18.02 5.68
C SER A 198 -6.71 17.54 7.09
N SER A 199 -7.20 18.19 8.13
CA SER A 199 -6.97 17.81 9.54
C SER A 199 -8.32 17.59 10.22
N PHE A 200 -8.38 16.63 11.14
CA PHE A 200 -9.55 16.36 11.96
C PHE A 200 -9.42 17.07 13.31
N GLU A 201 -10.26 18.06 13.56
CA GLU A 201 -10.28 18.79 14.84
C GLU A 201 -10.75 17.91 16.01
N ARG A 202 -11.58 16.92 15.70
CA ARG A 202 -12.11 15.94 16.65
C ARG A 202 -11.76 14.54 16.18
N PRO A 203 -10.61 13.99 16.57
CA PRO A 203 -10.22 12.64 16.20
C PRO A 203 -11.23 11.60 16.67
N THR A 204 -11.41 10.57 15.88
CA THR A 204 -12.28 9.43 16.21
C THR A 204 -11.55 8.46 17.11
N GLU A 205 -12.23 8.01 18.18
CA GLU A 205 -11.73 6.97 19.06
C GLU A 205 -11.92 5.57 18.45
N PHE A 206 -11.08 5.24 17.49
CA PHE A 206 -11.22 4.03 16.65
C PHE A 206 -11.23 2.73 17.45
N CYS A 207 -10.45 2.64 18.54
CA CYS A 207 -10.47 1.45 19.40
C CYS A 207 -11.85 1.27 20.06
N SER A 208 -12.49 2.34 20.47
CA SER A 208 -13.85 2.31 21.04
C SER A 208 -14.88 1.93 19.97
N VAL A 209 -14.74 2.46 18.75
CA VAL A 209 -15.61 2.12 17.62
C VAL A 209 -15.50 0.64 17.30
N ALA A 210 -14.29 0.09 17.14
CA ALA A 210 -14.09 -1.33 16.84
C ALA A 210 -14.69 -2.24 17.92
N ARG A 211 -14.47 -1.90 19.18
CA ARG A 211 -15.04 -2.64 20.34
C ARG A 211 -16.57 -2.61 20.34
N ALA A 212 -17.19 -1.49 19.94
CA ALA A 212 -18.65 -1.38 19.82
C ALA A 212 -19.23 -2.33 18.77
N PHE A 213 -18.45 -2.69 17.76
CA PHE A 213 -18.79 -3.72 16.77
C PHE A 213 -18.36 -5.14 17.20
N GLY A 214 -17.79 -5.30 18.41
CA GLY A 214 -17.32 -6.61 18.89
C GLY A 214 -15.93 -7.02 18.37
N ILE A 215 -15.17 -6.10 17.77
CA ILE A 215 -13.82 -6.36 17.27
C ILE A 215 -12.80 -5.99 18.36
N PRO A 216 -11.89 -6.90 18.75
CA PRO A 216 -10.78 -6.59 19.62
C PRO A 216 -9.94 -5.42 19.07
N ALA A 217 -9.56 -4.48 19.95
CA ALA A 217 -8.81 -3.31 19.53
C ALA A 217 -7.66 -3.03 20.48
N LEU A 218 -6.49 -2.83 19.92
CA LEU A 218 -5.22 -2.61 20.58
C LEU A 218 -4.65 -1.24 20.18
N ASP A 219 -4.08 -0.51 21.12
CA ASP A 219 -3.49 0.81 20.86
C ASP A 219 -1.98 0.78 21.16
N LEU A 220 -1.16 0.88 20.13
CA LEU A 220 0.29 0.93 20.27
C LEU A 220 0.77 2.21 20.97
N GLY A 221 -0.02 3.28 20.92
CA GLY A 221 0.31 4.54 21.60
C GLY A 221 0.19 4.45 23.11
N ALA A 222 -0.67 3.58 23.61
CA ALA A 222 -0.93 3.43 25.05
C ALA A 222 0.03 2.43 25.74
N SER A 223 0.82 1.66 25.00
CA SER A 223 1.71 0.64 25.56
C SER A 223 3.17 1.08 25.58
N SER A 224 3.93 0.58 26.54
CA SER A 224 5.40 0.68 26.54
C SER A 224 6.06 -0.32 25.58
N ASP A 225 5.42 -1.47 25.33
CA ASP A 225 5.92 -2.54 24.46
C ASP A 225 5.02 -2.73 23.23
N ALA A 226 5.36 -2.04 22.14
CA ALA A 226 4.61 -2.11 20.89
C ALA A 226 4.79 -3.45 20.18
N LEU A 227 5.94 -4.10 20.33
CA LEU A 227 6.21 -5.39 19.70
C LEU A 227 5.35 -6.49 20.32
N ALA A 228 5.27 -6.56 21.65
CA ALA A 228 4.44 -7.53 22.36
C ALA A 228 2.95 -7.43 21.95
N ILE A 229 2.44 -6.20 21.78
CA ILE A 229 1.06 -5.99 21.29
C ILE A 229 0.86 -6.55 19.88
N LEU A 230 1.82 -6.30 18.99
CA LEU A 230 1.74 -6.85 17.63
C LEU A 230 1.80 -8.37 17.63
N GLU A 231 2.72 -8.96 18.39
CA GLU A 231 2.83 -10.42 18.53
C GLU A 231 1.53 -11.04 19.07
N GLU A 232 0.94 -10.46 20.11
CA GLU A 232 -0.36 -10.88 20.66
C GLU A 232 -1.46 -10.80 19.60
N ALA A 233 -1.55 -9.67 18.87
CA ALA A 233 -2.57 -9.48 17.85
C ALA A 233 -2.46 -10.52 16.72
N PHE A 234 -1.24 -10.83 16.29
CA PHE A 234 -1.01 -11.78 15.21
C PHE A 234 -1.10 -13.23 15.66
N ALA A 235 -0.83 -13.54 16.92
CA ALA A 235 -1.01 -14.86 17.49
C ALA A 235 -2.48 -15.20 17.77
N THR A 236 -3.34 -14.20 17.96
CA THR A 236 -4.77 -14.40 18.28
C THR A 236 -5.58 -14.58 17.00
N PRO A 237 -6.34 -15.68 16.84
CA PRO A 237 -7.23 -15.86 15.70
C PRO A 237 -8.36 -14.81 15.64
N GLY A 238 -8.90 -14.60 14.44
CA GLY A 238 -10.02 -13.69 14.21
C GLY A 238 -9.59 -12.25 13.93
N PRO A 239 -10.57 -11.34 13.81
CA PRO A 239 -10.31 -9.94 13.49
C PRO A 239 -9.69 -9.17 14.66
N ALA A 240 -8.84 -8.20 14.35
CA ALA A 240 -8.35 -7.24 15.35
C ALA A 240 -8.03 -5.89 14.69
N LEU A 241 -8.34 -4.81 15.39
CA LEU A 241 -7.85 -3.46 15.06
C LEU A 241 -6.60 -3.14 15.87
N ILE A 242 -5.56 -2.71 15.19
CA ILE A 242 -4.29 -2.25 15.79
C ILE A 242 -4.12 -0.79 15.42
N ARG A 243 -4.37 0.10 16.37
CA ARG A 243 -4.18 1.55 16.19
C ARG A 243 -2.74 1.92 16.44
N VAL A 244 -2.16 2.64 15.49
CA VAL A 244 -0.79 3.16 15.56
C VAL A 244 -0.83 4.67 15.38
N PRO A 245 -0.61 5.46 16.43
CA PRO A 245 -0.56 6.91 16.30
C PRO A 245 0.67 7.32 15.48
N VAL A 246 0.45 8.17 14.49
CA VAL A 246 1.49 8.72 13.62
C VAL A 246 1.45 10.25 13.71
N HIS A 247 2.60 10.90 13.78
CA HIS A 247 2.63 12.36 13.79
C HIS A 247 2.12 12.92 12.46
N ALA A 248 1.25 13.94 12.52
CA ALA A 248 0.60 14.53 11.34
C ALA A 248 1.57 15.12 10.29
N ASP A 249 2.78 15.51 10.74
CA ASP A 249 3.81 16.05 9.84
C ASP A 249 4.74 14.97 9.25
N ARG A 250 4.49 13.68 9.57
CA ARG A 250 5.23 12.58 8.95
C ARG A 250 4.89 12.50 7.47
N GLN A 251 5.91 12.42 6.62
CA GLN A 251 5.74 12.41 5.17
C GLN A 251 6.14 11.06 4.55
N GLY A 252 5.49 10.69 3.45
CA GLY A 252 5.88 9.56 2.61
C GLY A 252 6.83 10.05 1.53
N MET A 253 8.13 9.79 1.70
CA MET A 253 9.19 10.26 0.81
C MET A 253 10.08 9.09 0.36
N PRO A 254 10.75 9.19 -0.79
CA PRO A 254 10.62 10.24 -1.81
C PRO A 254 9.28 10.17 -2.55
N MET A 255 8.87 11.28 -3.17
CA MET A 255 7.69 11.32 -4.04
C MET A 255 7.96 12.13 -5.32
N VAL A 256 7.15 11.89 -6.35
CA VAL A 256 7.14 12.69 -7.57
C VAL A 256 6.09 13.79 -7.44
N ALA A 257 6.46 15.03 -7.72
CA ALA A 257 5.51 16.14 -7.74
C ALA A 257 4.46 15.95 -8.85
N PRO A 258 3.19 16.37 -8.64
CA PRO A 258 2.18 16.29 -9.68
C PRO A 258 2.62 16.93 -11.00
N GLY A 259 2.52 16.19 -12.10
CA GLY A 259 2.92 16.65 -13.44
C GLY A 259 4.41 16.56 -13.75
N CYS A 260 5.25 16.17 -12.80
CA CYS A 260 6.68 16.00 -13.02
C CYS A 260 7.05 14.58 -13.52
N SER A 261 8.28 14.45 -14.00
CA SER A 261 8.84 13.16 -14.43
C SER A 261 9.29 12.32 -13.24
N ASN A 262 9.23 10.99 -13.38
CA ASN A 262 9.72 10.04 -12.37
C ASN A 262 11.22 10.17 -12.01
N VAL A 263 11.97 10.96 -12.76
CA VAL A 263 13.37 11.29 -12.44
C VAL A 263 13.50 12.57 -11.61
N GLU A 264 12.40 13.28 -11.36
CA GLU A 264 12.34 14.53 -10.59
C GLU A 264 11.71 14.24 -9.22
N LEU A 265 12.47 13.52 -8.39
CA LEU A 265 12.02 13.16 -7.05
C LEU A 265 12.17 14.34 -6.07
N VAL A 266 11.16 14.51 -5.23
CA VAL A 266 11.19 15.41 -4.08
C VAL A 266 11.65 14.62 -2.87
N TYR A 267 12.65 15.13 -2.18
CA TYR A 267 13.17 14.66 -0.90
C TYR A 267 12.97 15.75 0.15
N VAL A 268 12.84 15.38 1.41
CA VAL A 268 12.78 16.34 2.54
C VAL A 268 14.01 16.21 3.38
#